data_72f6f8ed8d58acd164ddf480be67b83a
#
_entry.id   72f6f8ed8d58acd164ddf480be67b83a
#
_cell.length_a   1.000
_cell.length_b   1.000
_cell.length_c   1.000
_cell.angle_alpha   90.00
_cell.angle_beta   90.00
_cell.angle_gamma   90.00
#
_symmetry.space_group_name_H-M   'P 1'
#
loop_
_entity.id
_entity.type
_entity.pdbx_description
1 polymer ?
#
loop_
_entity_poly.entity_id
_entity_poly.type
_entity_poly.pdbx_seq_one_letter_code
_entity_poly.pdbx_strand_id
1 'polypeptide(L)'
;MSEIRFRLAKPSDAKEIANIHWHVRERYTQGIFLSLGESFLRAFYKIILDDPWEVTVCAVNEKGKILGFANTTMDAKKQAENVKKHKFSLGVAALGAIIKHPSLFKEVWIRYKSLSNSKNAPSLVHTEGVRGEYWCWLKDDDSLKSVEMSNIKNEILYDLGVREMFFEVDKANTSVYKYHLKVNRAMPVEEITLPNGRVRVM
;
A
#
# COMPACT_ATOMS: atom_id res chain seq x y z
N MET A 1 -17.64 -11.59 -20.85
CA MET A 1 -16.71 -11.05 -19.83
C MET A 1 -15.69 -10.21 -20.57
N SER A 2 -15.45 -8.98 -20.15
CA SER A 2 -14.40 -8.14 -20.76
C SER A 2 -13.03 -8.75 -20.48
N GLU A 3 -12.17 -8.77 -21.49
CA GLU A 3 -10.81 -9.27 -21.33
C GLU A 3 -10.04 -8.37 -20.35
N ILE A 4 -9.46 -8.96 -19.28
CA ILE A 4 -8.61 -8.26 -18.33
C ILE A 4 -7.18 -8.71 -18.58
N ARG A 5 -6.27 -7.72 -18.76
CA ARG A 5 -4.84 -7.93 -18.95
C ARG A 5 -4.07 -7.41 -17.75
N PHE A 6 -2.93 -8.05 -17.46
CA PHE A 6 -2.05 -7.64 -16.39
C PHE A 6 -0.76 -7.02 -16.96
N ARG A 7 -0.30 -5.95 -16.34
CA ARG A 7 0.96 -5.29 -16.72
C ARG A 7 1.62 -4.60 -15.55
N LEU A 8 2.90 -4.34 -15.66
CA LEU A 8 3.57 -3.44 -14.73
C LEU A 8 2.99 -2.02 -14.86
N ALA A 9 2.90 -1.34 -13.71
CA ALA A 9 2.50 0.06 -13.67
C ALA A 9 3.59 0.95 -14.29
N LYS A 10 3.14 2.11 -14.80
CA LYS A 10 3.99 3.17 -15.32
C LYS A 10 3.87 4.40 -14.43
N PRO A 11 4.86 5.30 -14.38
CA PRO A 11 4.75 6.56 -13.63
C PRO A 11 3.49 7.38 -13.99
N SER A 12 3.04 7.31 -15.25
CA SER A 12 1.80 7.96 -15.71
C SER A 12 0.51 7.42 -15.08
N ASP A 13 0.54 6.21 -14.52
CA ASP A 13 -0.63 5.57 -13.88
C ASP A 13 -0.91 6.12 -12.45
N ALA A 14 -0.02 6.93 -11.91
CA ALA A 14 -0.09 7.41 -10.52
C ALA A 14 -1.45 8.02 -10.14
N LYS A 15 -2.05 8.79 -11.05
CA LYS A 15 -3.36 9.41 -10.83
C LYS A 15 -4.48 8.37 -10.73
N GLU A 16 -4.47 7.39 -11.60
CA GLU A 16 -5.51 6.36 -11.66
C GLU A 16 -5.37 5.38 -10.50
N ILE A 17 -4.15 4.96 -10.17
CA ILE A 17 -3.84 4.13 -9.00
C ILE A 17 -4.25 4.85 -7.70
N ALA A 18 -3.93 6.14 -7.56
CA ALA A 18 -4.36 6.94 -6.41
C ALA A 18 -5.88 6.99 -6.28
N ASN A 19 -6.59 7.13 -7.40
CA ASN A 19 -8.05 7.14 -7.43
C ASN A 19 -8.63 5.78 -6.99
N ILE A 20 -8.07 4.66 -7.46
CA ILE A 20 -8.48 3.32 -7.03
C ILE A 20 -8.26 3.15 -5.53
N HIS A 21 -7.07 3.51 -5.03
CA HIS A 21 -6.79 3.44 -3.59
C HIS A 21 -7.76 4.32 -2.78
N TRP A 22 -8.08 5.52 -3.28
CA TRP A 22 -9.05 6.41 -2.65
C TRP A 22 -10.46 5.79 -2.56
N HIS A 23 -10.90 5.03 -3.56
CA HIS A 23 -12.20 4.37 -3.56
C HIS A 23 -12.28 3.19 -2.58
N VAL A 24 -11.16 2.63 -2.12
CA VAL A 24 -11.15 1.60 -1.08
C VAL A 24 -11.80 2.07 0.22
N ARG A 25 -11.82 3.39 0.50
CA ARG A 25 -12.48 3.97 1.68
C ARG A 25 -13.97 3.63 1.79
N GLU A 26 -14.62 3.31 0.70
CA GLU A 26 -16.04 2.90 0.69
C GLU A 26 -16.28 1.56 1.38
N ARG A 27 -15.24 0.75 1.46
CA ARG A 27 -15.25 -0.59 2.09
C ARG A 27 -14.40 -0.66 3.35
N TYR A 28 -13.36 0.17 3.42
CA TYR A 28 -12.37 0.14 4.47
C TYR A 28 -11.91 1.58 4.78
N THR A 29 -12.44 2.14 5.83
CA THR A 29 -12.21 3.55 6.22
C THR A 29 -10.92 3.76 7.03
N GLN A 30 -10.23 2.67 7.37
CA GLN A 30 -9.09 2.69 8.27
C GLN A 30 -7.79 2.84 7.48
N GLY A 31 -7.02 3.86 7.78
CA GLY A 31 -5.69 4.05 7.18
C GLY A 31 -5.35 5.53 7.03
N ILE A 32 -4.16 5.89 7.51
CA ILE A 32 -3.71 7.29 7.47
C ILE A 32 -3.68 7.85 6.05
N PHE A 33 -3.30 7.05 5.06
CA PHE A 33 -3.21 7.51 3.68
C PHE A 33 -4.59 7.88 3.11
N LEU A 34 -5.63 7.12 3.48
CA LEU A 34 -7.01 7.46 3.13
C LEU A 34 -7.46 8.72 3.85
N SER A 35 -7.07 8.90 5.11
CA SER A 35 -7.39 10.12 5.88
C SER A 35 -6.69 11.37 5.32
N LEU A 36 -5.50 11.23 4.74
CA LEU A 36 -4.76 12.33 4.10
C LEU A 36 -5.33 12.76 2.73
N GLY A 37 -6.20 11.94 2.15
CA GLY A 37 -6.97 12.29 0.97
C GLY A 37 -6.30 11.98 -0.36
N GLU A 38 -7.06 12.18 -1.43
CA GLU A 38 -6.67 11.81 -2.79
C GLU A 38 -5.43 12.59 -3.28
N SER A 39 -5.31 13.87 -2.91
CA SER A 39 -4.16 14.70 -3.30
C SER A 39 -2.85 14.14 -2.75
N PHE A 40 -2.87 13.67 -1.49
CA PHE A 40 -1.74 12.99 -0.89
C PHE A 40 -1.42 11.67 -1.60
N LEU A 41 -2.43 10.84 -1.87
CA LEU A 41 -2.25 9.58 -2.59
C LEU A 41 -1.64 9.80 -3.98
N ARG A 42 -2.08 10.82 -4.71
CA ARG A 42 -1.49 11.16 -6.02
C ARG A 42 -0.01 11.54 -5.91
N ALA A 43 0.35 12.35 -4.93
CA ALA A 43 1.74 12.72 -4.69
C ALA A 43 2.58 11.50 -4.27
N PHE A 44 2.05 10.65 -3.41
CA PHE A 44 2.69 9.42 -2.95
C PHE A 44 2.94 8.45 -4.12
N TYR A 45 1.93 8.15 -4.94
CA TYR A 45 2.09 7.22 -6.06
C TYR A 45 2.99 7.75 -7.18
N LYS A 46 3.12 9.06 -7.35
CA LYS A 46 4.14 9.62 -8.25
C LYS A 46 5.56 9.25 -7.81
N ILE A 47 5.80 9.26 -6.50
CA ILE A 47 7.11 8.91 -5.93
C ILE A 47 7.34 7.41 -6.03
N ILE A 48 6.33 6.60 -5.65
CA ILE A 48 6.44 5.15 -5.62
C ILE A 48 6.61 4.56 -7.02
N LEU A 49 5.85 5.00 -8.01
CA LEU A 49 5.94 4.45 -9.37
C LEU A 49 7.18 4.90 -10.16
N ASP A 50 7.90 5.87 -9.65
CA ASP A 50 9.20 6.32 -10.20
C ASP A 50 10.40 5.70 -9.45
N ASP A 51 10.13 4.94 -8.39
CA ASP A 51 11.14 4.28 -7.57
C ASP A 51 11.53 2.92 -8.19
N PRO A 52 12.83 2.68 -8.50
CA PRO A 52 13.27 1.43 -9.13
C PRO A 52 13.15 0.20 -8.22
N TRP A 53 12.89 0.39 -6.92
CA TRP A 53 12.69 -0.69 -5.95
C TRP A 53 11.24 -1.12 -5.80
N GLU A 54 10.34 -0.55 -6.60
CA GLU A 54 8.91 -0.83 -6.53
C GLU A 54 8.45 -1.75 -7.65
N VAL A 55 7.72 -2.78 -7.28
CA VAL A 55 7.03 -3.67 -8.22
C VAL A 55 5.54 -3.45 -8.04
N THR A 56 4.90 -2.85 -9.04
CA THR A 56 3.45 -2.63 -9.06
C THR A 56 2.86 -3.29 -10.28
N VAL A 57 1.92 -4.22 -10.08
CA VAL A 57 1.15 -4.86 -11.15
C VAL A 57 -0.24 -4.27 -11.18
N CYS A 58 -0.70 -3.90 -12.36
CA CYS A 58 -2.05 -3.41 -12.63
C CYS A 58 -2.86 -4.40 -13.45
N ALA A 59 -4.14 -4.53 -13.14
CA ALA A 59 -5.14 -5.15 -13.99
C ALA A 59 -5.82 -4.07 -14.82
N VAL A 60 -5.85 -4.23 -16.14
CA VAL A 60 -6.45 -3.27 -17.07
C VAL A 60 -7.49 -3.94 -17.95
N ASN A 61 -8.61 -3.26 -18.21
CA ASN A 61 -9.63 -3.73 -19.12
C ASN A 61 -9.28 -3.41 -20.59
N GLU A 62 -10.10 -3.87 -21.52
CA GLU A 62 -9.97 -3.64 -22.98
C GLU A 62 -9.86 -2.16 -23.35
N LYS A 63 -10.44 -1.26 -22.54
CA LYS A 63 -10.40 0.20 -22.74
C LYS A 63 -9.14 0.84 -22.15
N GLY A 64 -8.22 0.03 -21.58
CA GLY A 64 -7.01 0.51 -20.93
C GLY A 64 -7.22 1.10 -19.53
N LYS A 65 -8.44 1.04 -18.97
CA LYS A 65 -8.74 1.50 -17.61
C LYS A 65 -8.19 0.52 -16.59
N ILE A 66 -7.52 1.03 -15.55
CA ILE A 66 -7.03 0.22 -14.44
C ILE A 66 -8.21 -0.14 -13.52
N LEU A 67 -8.37 -1.42 -13.23
CA LEU A 67 -9.40 -1.98 -12.36
C LEU A 67 -8.90 -2.26 -10.95
N GLY A 68 -7.60 -2.49 -10.82
CA GLY A 68 -6.94 -2.77 -9.56
C GLY A 68 -5.43 -2.78 -9.71
N PHE A 69 -4.74 -2.79 -8.58
CA PHE A 69 -3.29 -2.90 -8.52
C PHE A 69 -2.82 -3.64 -7.27
N ALA A 70 -1.64 -4.24 -7.35
CA ALA A 70 -0.91 -4.80 -6.23
C ALA A 70 0.53 -4.28 -6.25
N ASN A 71 0.98 -3.76 -5.12
CA ASN A 71 2.28 -3.11 -4.97
C ASN A 71 3.14 -3.80 -3.91
N THR A 72 4.44 -3.87 -4.16
CA THR A 72 5.46 -4.40 -3.25
C THR A 72 6.73 -3.59 -3.44
N THR A 73 7.34 -3.18 -2.34
CA THR A 73 8.71 -2.67 -2.36
C THR A 73 9.72 -3.79 -2.19
N MET A 74 10.78 -3.79 -3.01
CA MET A 74 11.89 -4.73 -2.92
C MET A 74 12.85 -4.40 -1.78
N ASP A 75 12.81 -3.18 -1.26
CA ASP A 75 13.63 -2.71 -0.16
C ASP A 75 12.91 -1.61 0.62
N ALA A 76 12.28 -2.01 1.73
CA ALA A 76 11.50 -1.11 2.57
C ALA A 76 12.31 0.06 3.14
N LYS A 77 13.62 -0.13 3.37
CA LYS A 77 14.51 0.93 3.84
C LYS A 77 14.75 1.97 2.77
N LYS A 78 15.07 1.55 1.55
CA LYS A 78 15.27 2.47 0.40
C LYS A 78 13.99 3.21 0.05
N GLN A 79 12.84 2.54 0.08
CA GLN A 79 11.55 3.20 -0.07
C GLN A 79 11.35 4.30 0.97
N ALA A 80 11.58 3.99 2.26
CA ALA A 80 11.45 4.97 3.34
C ALA A 80 12.39 6.17 3.15
N GLU A 81 13.63 5.94 2.70
CA GLU A 81 14.59 6.99 2.39
C GLU A 81 14.12 7.85 1.21
N ASN A 82 13.57 7.24 0.15
CA ASN A 82 13.02 7.95 -0.99
C ASN A 82 11.81 8.80 -0.59
N VAL A 83 10.87 8.24 0.15
CA VAL A 83 9.70 8.98 0.67
C VAL A 83 10.14 10.16 1.54
N LYS A 84 11.17 9.99 2.39
CA LYS A 84 11.74 11.07 3.22
C LYS A 84 12.33 12.22 2.39
N LYS A 85 12.96 11.96 1.25
CA LYS A 85 13.47 13.00 0.34
C LYS A 85 12.32 13.89 -0.17
N HIS A 86 11.12 13.32 -0.34
CA HIS A 86 9.94 14.01 -0.85
C HIS A 86 8.99 14.54 0.24
N LYS A 87 9.44 14.57 1.51
CA LYS A 87 8.61 14.97 2.66
C LYS A 87 7.92 16.33 2.50
N PHE A 88 8.55 17.29 1.83
CA PHE A 88 7.97 18.61 1.61
C PHE A 88 6.77 18.54 0.65
N SER A 89 6.91 17.90 -0.50
CA SER A 89 5.81 17.76 -1.47
C SER A 89 4.64 16.95 -0.91
N LEU A 90 4.95 15.89 -0.14
CA LEU A 90 3.94 15.11 0.58
C LEU A 90 3.23 15.92 1.66
N GLY A 91 3.98 16.75 2.40
CA GLY A 91 3.42 17.67 3.40
C GLY A 91 2.45 18.67 2.78
N VAL A 92 2.83 19.30 1.66
CA VAL A 92 1.95 20.22 0.92
C VAL A 92 0.69 19.48 0.42
N ALA A 93 0.85 18.27 -0.11
CA ALA A 93 -0.30 17.48 -0.58
C ALA A 93 -1.26 17.05 0.55
N ALA A 94 -0.75 16.90 1.78
CA ALA A 94 -1.53 16.55 2.97
C ALA A 94 -2.19 17.78 3.62
N LEU A 95 -1.74 19.00 3.33
CA LEU A 95 -2.12 20.22 4.06
C LEU A 95 -3.64 20.45 4.10
N GLY A 96 -4.32 20.23 2.97
CA GLY A 96 -5.78 20.39 2.90
C GLY A 96 -6.54 19.45 3.83
N ALA A 97 -6.06 18.21 3.99
CA ALA A 97 -6.66 17.25 4.92
C ALA A 97 -6.35 17.61 6.39
N ILE A 98 -5.11 18.03 6.66
CA ILE A 98 -4.68 18.42 8.01
C ILE A 98 -5.43 19.68 8.50
N ILE A 99 -5.67 20.65 7.62
CA ILE A 99 -6.47 21.85 7.97
C ILE A 99 -7.90 21.45 8.35
N LYS A 100 -8.52 20.54 7.61
CA LYS A 100 -9.88 20.04 7.91
C LYS A 100 -9.94 19.17 9.16
N HIS A 101 -8.88 18.42 9.42
CA HIS A 101 -8.78 17.45 10.52
C HIS A 101 -7.43 17.59 11.23
N PRO A 102 -7.25 18.55 12.13
CA PRO A 102 -5.95 18.83 12.79
C PRO A 102 -5.36 17.65 13.57
N SER A 103 -6.20 16.73 14.05
CA SER A 103 -5.76 15.50 14.72
C SER A 103 -4.87 14.61 13.84
N LEU A 104 -5.01 14.69 12.50
CA LEU A 104 -4.16 13.96 11.56
C LEU A 104 -2.69 14.36 11.65
N PHE A 105 -2.41 15.60 12.03
CA PHE A 105 -1.02 16.07 12.21
C PHE A 105 -0.27 15.21 13.23
N LYS A 106 -0.92 14.89 14.37
CA LYS A 106 -0.34 14.03 15.41
C LYS A 106 -0.04 12.63 14.87
N GLU A 107 -0.97 12.04 14.12
CA GLU A 107 -0.77 10.71 13.53
C GLU A 107 0.35 10.69 12.50
N VAL A 108 0.40 11.68 11.61
CA VAL A 108 1.46 11.84 10.61
C VAL A 108 2.81 12.00 11.29
N TRP A 109 2.87 12.81 12.34
CA TRP A 109 4.10 13.04 13.10
C TRP A 109 4.62 11.79 13.78
N ILE A 110 3.73 11.00 14.42
CA ILE A 110 4.09 9.73 15.05
C ILE A 110 4.67 8.77 14.00
N ARG A 111 4.02 8.64 12.84
CA ARG A 111 4.49 7.78 11.74
C ARG A 111 5.82 8.26 11.15
N TYR A 112 5.97 9.55 10.96
CA TYR A 112 7.24 10.11 10.49
C TYR A 112 8.38 9.80 11.46
N LYS A 113 8.13 9.92 12.76
CA LYS A 113 9.12 9.54 13.80
C LYS A 113 9.42 8.04 13.78
N SER A 114 8.42 7.17 13.61
CA SER A 114 8.64 5.72 13.54
C SER A 114 9.52 5.30 12.35
N LEU A 115 9.43 6.02 11.23
CA LEU A 115 10.31 5.83 10.07
C LEU A 115 11.71 6.41 10.26
N SER A 116 11.93 7.24 11.29
CA SER A 116 13.17 8.02 11.49
C SER A 116 14.18 7.36 12.41
N ASN A 117 14.03 6.06 12.74
CA ASN A 117 14.97 5.30 13.58
C ASN A 117 15.24 5.88 14.96
N SER A 118 14.27 5.99 15.80
CA SER A 118 14.59 5.96 17.21
C SER A 118 14.50 4.51 17.70
N LYS A 119 15.58 3.99 18.23
CA LYS A 119 15.66 2.66 18.87
C LYS A 119 14.58 2.41 19.95
N ASN A 120 13.81 3.44 20.29
CA ASN A 120 12.79 3.45 21.35
C ASN A 120 11.36 3.74 20.85
N ALA A 121 11.13 3.91 19.54
CA ALA A 121 9.77 4.03 19.02
C ALA A 121 9.30 2.66 18.53
N PRO A 122 8.08 2.21 18.89
CA PRO A 122 7.55 0.97 18.34
C PRO A 122 7.52 1.10 16.80
N SER A 123 8.10 0.14 16.12
CA SER A 123 8.00 0.09 14.66
C SER A 123 6.53 -0.11 14.31
N LEU A 124 5.94 0.89 13.67
CA LEU A 124 4.55 0.80 13.21
C LEU A 124 4.44 0.14 11.83
N VAL A 125 5.59 -0.18 11.23
CA VAL A 125 5.69 -0.72 9.87
C VAL A 125 6.99 -1.53 9.79
N HIS A 126 6.96 -2.66 9.11
CA HIS A 126 8.18 -3.40 8.80
C HIS A 126 9.10 -2.55 7.91
N THR A 127 10.34 -2.34 8.35
CA THR A 127 11.26 -1.36 7.74
C THR A 127 12.44 -1.98 7.01
N GLU A 128 12.50 -3.30 6.91
CA GLU A 128 13.62 -4.02 6.30
C GLU A 128 13.13 -5.02 5.25
N GLY A 129 13.96 -5.28 4.25
CA GLY A 129 13.71 -6.29 3.21
C GLY A 129 12.51 -5.97 2.31
N VAL A 130 11.96 -7.03 1.75
CA VAL A 130 10.84 -6.96 0.81
C VAL A 130 9.52 -6.84 1.57
N ARG A 131 8.72 -5.84 1.22
CA ARG A 131 7.44 -5.58 1.88
C ARG A 131 6.30 -5.42 0.90
N GLY A 132 5.26 -6.26 1.07
CA GLY A 132 3.97 -6.07 0.42
C GLY A 132 3.23 -4.85 0.98
N GLU A 133 2.76 -3.98 0.09
CA GLU A 133 2.21 -2.68 0.46
C GLU A 133 0.69 -2.66 0.31
N TYR A 134 0.21 -2.46 -0.90
CA TYR A 134 -1.20 -2.26 -1.19
C TYR A 134 -1.69 -3.28 -2.21
N TRP A 135 -2.89 -3.77 -1.95
CA TRP A 135 -3.66 -4.60 -2.87
C TRP A 135 -5.07 -4.05 -2.93
N CYS A 136 -5.38 -3.36 -4.01
CA CYS A 136 -6.62 -2.62 -4.20
C CYS A 136 -7.33 -3.07 -5.47
N TRP A 137 -8.67 -3.18 -5.39
CA TRP A 137 -9.53 -3.60 -6.49
C TRP A 137 -10.84 -2.82 -6.48
N LEU A 138 -11.36 -2.41 -7.64
CA LEU A 138 -12.67 -1.78 -7.77
C LEU A 138 -13.77 -2.80 -7.49
N LYS A 139 -14.85 -2.37 -6.78
CA LYS A 139 -15.85 -3.29 -6.21
C LYS A 139 -16.68 -4.05 -7.26
N ASP A 140 -16.93 -3.44 -8.41
CA ASP A 140 -17.89 -3.94 -9.39
C ASP A 140 -17.27 -4.87 -10.44
N ASP A 141 -15.98 -5.15 -10.31
CA ASP A 141 -15.24 -5.99 -11.24
C ASP A 141 -14.99 -7.40 -10.65
N ASP A 142 -14.62 -8.34 -11.51
CA ASP A 142 -14.35 -9.74 -11.16
C ASP A 142 -13.28 -9.86 -10.06
N SER A 143 -13.68 -10.19 -8.85
CA SER A 143 -12.80 -10.30 -7.68
C SER A 143 -11.77 -11.44 -7.79
N LEU A 144 -12.03 -12.48 -8.59
CA LEU A 144 -11.07 -13.57 -8.84
C LEU A 144 -9.86 -13.04 -9.64
N LYS A 145 -10.08 -12.10 -10.53
CA LYS A 145 -8.99 -11.42 -11.26
C LYS A 145 -8.09 -10.59 -10.34
N SER A 146 -8.63 -10.12 -9.23
CA SER A 146 -7.81 -9.48 -8.18
C SER A 146 -6.80 -10.45 -7.55
N VAL A 147 -7.21 -11.70 -7.31
CA VAL A 147 -6.33 -12.76 -6.80
C VAL A 147 -5.29 -13.14 -7.85
N GLU A 148 -5.70 -13.31 -9.09
CA GLU A 148 -4.79 -13.60 -10.22
C GLU A 148 -3.71 -12.50 -10.35
N MET A 149 -4.09 -11.23 -10.28
CA MET A 149 -3.15 -10.10 -10.27
C MET A 149 -2.13 -10.20 -9.14
N SER A 150 -2.58 -10.53 -7.93
CA SER A 150 -1.69 -10.71 -6.78
C SER A 150 -0.73 -11.87 -6.98
N ASN A 151 -1.19 -12.98 -7.57
CA ASN A 151 -0.35 -14.14 -7.87
C ASN A 151 0.71 -13.79 -8.93
N ILE A 152 0.34 -13.11 -10.01
CA ILE A 152 1.29 -12.65 -11.05
C ILE A 152 2.37 -11.74 -10.42
N LYS A 153 1.97 -10.83 -9.53
CA LYS A 153 2.95 -10.02 -8.80
C LYS A 153 3.91 -10.90 -7.99
N ASN A 154 3.41 -11.92 -7.30
CA ASN A 154 4.26 -12.81 -6.52
C ASN A 154 5.18 -13.67 -7.41
N GLU A 155 4.74 -14.10 -8.59
CA GLU A 155 5.57 -14.79 -9.59
C GLU A 155 6.72 -13.89 -10.06
N ILE A 156 6.42 -12.63 -10.40
CA ILE A 156 7.46 -11.64 -10.77
C ILE A 156 8.48 -11.47 -9.63
N LEU A 157 8.02 -11.35 -8.39
CA LEU A 157 8.92 -11.23 -7.24
C LEU A 157 9.80 -12.48 -7.07
N TYR A 158 9.22 -13.67 -7.27
CA TYR A 158 9.96 -14.93 -7.21
C TYR A 158 11.05 -15.00 -8.28
N ASP A 159 10.74 -14.58 -9.51
CA ASP A 159 11.70 -14.54 -10.63
C ASP A 159 12.82 -13.50 -10.39
N LEU A 160 12.50 -12.41 -9.66
CA LEU A 160 13.47 -11.43 -9.19
C LEU A 160 14.30 -11.91 -7.99
N GLY A 161 14.13 -13.15 -7.55
CA GLY A 161 14.91 -13.76 -6.47
C GLY A 161 14.33 -13.60 -5.07
N VAL A 162 13.14 -13.00 -4.91
CA VAL A 162 12.48 -12.88 -3.62
C VAL A 162 12.01 -14.24 -3.13
N ARG A 163 12.38 -14.61 -1.89
CA ARG A 163 11.96 -15.87 -1.24
C ARG A 163 11.14 -15.62 0.02
N GLU A 164 11.21 -14.41 0.53
CA GLU A 164 10.48 -13.98 1.73
C GLU A 164 9.97 -12.56 1.53
N MET A 165 8.75 -12.29 1.96
CA MET A 165 8.12 -10.98 1.89
C MET A 165 7.26 -10.78 3.14
N PHE A 166 7.43 -9.65 3.80
CA PHE A 166 6.57 -9.24 4.91
C PHE A 166 5.42 -8.36 4.41
N PHE A 167 4.29 -8.43 5.09
CA PHE A 167 3.17 -7.51 4.86
C PHE A 167 2.34 -7.39 6.12
N GLU A 168 1.61 -6.31 6.24
CA GLU A 168 0.79 -6.00 7.40
C GLU A 168 -0.68 -6.01 7.02
N VAL A 169 -1.48 -6.72 7.79
CA VAL A 169 -2.93 -6.76 7.63
C VAL A 169 -3.61 -6.29 8.91
N ASP A 170 -4.60 -5.42 8.78
CA ASP A 170 -5.46 -5.08 9.90
C ASP A 170 -6.28 -6.31 10.31
N LYS A 171 -6.20 -6.71 11.58
CA LYS A 171 -6.90 -7.87 12.11
C LYS A 171 -8.42 -7.76 11.96
N ALA A 172 -8.94 -6.54 11.95
CA ALA A 172 -10.36 -6.28 11.70
C ALA A 172 -10.77 -6.51 10.23
N ASN A 173 -9.81 -6.51 9.27
CA ASN A 173 -10.07 -6.90 7.89
C ASN A 173 -10.05 -8.43 7.76
N THR A 174 -11.06 -9.07 8.35
CA THR A 174 -11.11 -10.52 8.53
C THR A 174 -11.06 -11.30 7.21
N SER A 175 -11.59 -10.75 6.11
CA SER A 175 -11.58 -11.41 4.79
C SER A 175 -10.17 -11.50 4.24
N VAL A 176 -9.43 -10.39 4.23
CA VAL A 176 -8.04 -10.33 3.76
C VAL A 176 -7.13 -11.13 4.69
N TYR A 177 -7.31 -11.00 6.01
CA TYR A 177 -6.55 -11.77 6.98
C TYR A 177 -6.70 -13.29 6.78
N LYS A 178 -7.96 -13.77 6.66
CA LYS A 178 -8.23 -15.19 6.40
C LYS A 178 -7.69 -15.67 5.05
N TYR A 179 -7.75 -14.81 4.01
CA TYR A 179 -7.18 -15.12 2.72
C TYR A 179 -5.68 -15.37 2.82
N HIS A 180 -4.94 -14.48 3.47
CA HIS A 180 -3.50 -14.66 3.63
C HIS A 180 -3.15 -15.91 4.43
N LEU A 181 -3.84 -16.18 5.52
CA LEU A 181 -3.60 -17.40 6.32
C LEU A 181 -3.92 -18.70 5.58
N LYS A 182 -5.07 -18.75 4.90
CA LYS A 182 -5.59 -20.01 4.34
C LYS A 182 -5.14 -20.27 2.91
N VAL A 183 -5.04 -19.22 2.09
CA VAL A 183 -4.72 -19.34 0.66
C VAL A 183 -3.22 -19.10 0.44
N ASN A 184 -2.69 -17.99 0.93
CA ASN A 184 -1.27 -17.69 0.80
C ASN A 184 -0.38 -18.45 1.80
N ARG A 185 -0.96 -19.14 2.79
CA ARG A 185 -0.25 -19.85 3.86
C ARG A 185 0.75 -18.97 4.59
N ALA A 186 0.42 -17.69 4.73
CA ALA A 186 1.24 -16.74 5.46
C ALA A 186 1.30 -17.11 6.95
N MET A 187 2.47 -16.95 7.54
CA MET A 187 2.69 -17.21 8.96
C MET A 187 2.67 -15.87 9.72
N PRO A 188 1.79 -15.69 10.71
CA PRO A 188 1.83 -14.54 11.58
C PRO A 188 3.15 -14.50 12.36
N VAL A 189 3.86 -13.39 12.29
CA VAL A 189 5.14 -13.19 12.97
C VAL A 189 4.98 -12.31 14.20
N GLU A 190 4.17 -11.24 14.09
CA GLU A 190 4.00 -10.26 15.14
C GLU A 190 2.61 -9.62 15.11
N GLU A 191 2.09 -9.24 16.28
CA GLU A 191 0.90 -8.38 16.39
C GLU A 191 1.32 -7.01 16.94
N ILE A 192 0.95 -5.95 16.22
CA ILE A 192 1.27 -4.57 16.57
C ILE A 192 -0.02 -3.84 16.91
N THR A 193 -0.13 -3.34 18.13
CA THR A 193 -1.25 -2.46 18.52
C THR A 193 -0.90 -1.02 18.21
N LEU A 194 -1.69 -0.41 17.33
CA LEU A 194 -1.54 0.99 16.94
C LEU A 194 -2.05 1.94 18.04
N PRO A 195 -1.62 3.22 18.05
CA PRO A 195 -2.04 4.20 19.06
C PRO A 195 -3.57 4.43 19.14
N ASN A 196 -4.30 4.10 18.09
CA ASN A 196 -5.77 4.18 18.02
C ASN A 196 -6.47 2.86 18.44
N GLY A 197 -5.75 1.93 19.03
CA GLY A 197 -6.27 0.63 19.51
C GLY A 197 -6.46 -0.43 18.42
N ARG A 198 -6.15 -0.14 17.15
CA ARG A 198 -6.22 -1.15 16.08
C ARG A 198 -5.06 -2.11 16.18
N VAL A 199 -5.30 -3.37 15.85
CA VAL A 199 -4.29 -4.42 15.81
C VAL A 199 -3.96 -4.76 14.36
N ARG A 200 -2.69 -4.71 14.03
CA ARG A 200 -2.13 -5.24 12.79
C ARG A 200 -1.39 -6.53 13.06
N VAL A 201 -1.48 -7.43 12.12
CA VAL A 201 -0.71 -8.67 12.09
C VAL A 201 0.27 -8.57 10.94
N MET A 202 1.53 -8.82 11.24
CA MET A 202 2.60 -8.99 10.27
C MET A 202 2.83 -10.47 9.99
#